data_65a2d5cef71a4200cef2fb4b1197b3b6
#
_entry.id   65a2d5cef71a4200cef2fb4b1197b3b6
#
_cell.length_a   1.000
_cell.length_b   1.000
_cell.length_c   1.000
_cell.angle_alpha   90.00
_cell.angle_beta   90.00
_cell.angle_gamma   90.00
#
_symmetry.space_group_name_H-M   'P 1'
#
loop_
_entity.id
_entity.type
_entity.pdbx_description
1 polymer ?
#
loop_
_entity_poly.entity_id
_entity_poly.type
_entity_poly.pdbx_seq_one_letter_code
_entity_poly.pdbx_strand_id
1 'polypeptide(L)'
;MARDVDFLIFFVLWARVQGWEVPLLHVRMCTWLDTCRDPERVLMVFRGAAKSTIYAVYKAYRLRKNRDHRSLVWSADNETAGMLTADVINVLRNHPLCRGMLPTKPGAKRFWVVGARDARNASMRAVGVSSNATGARADDIDFDDIEVPGNIETPEARLKLRQRISESTHIAVPGGQKTYLGTPHTHDSIYPEITNGGAAVLKIALFEHVRRFMDTRKEKRYQFNFDIGDGGLYVIAGIHTGARILVEGSDYLIKGNAVVFAAPPGMVLDICSGCAWPQRFTRKEIEHRRQKTRTLNAWDSQYQLEAKPIADIRLDPERITPYDVEPKLTFANGQHGMWLGNVRIAGASLRWDPASGKINSDVSALALCLQDEAGRRYLHRVQALTGDIAEFGPDGKTITGGQVWQICALVRLYQLPRVTLEGNGIGKFAPAVLKGALRQHKLLCGVTEVTSTDNKNKRILESLEPLLLANRQLWAHVDVLGGPLWDQMKDWNPALRNQADDYLDAAAGAVSETPERIQRSPAGLIEPAHPVQDWRPNAGVYEVEVNY
;
A
#
# COMPACT_ATOMS: atom_id res chain seq x y z
N MET A 1 -39.56 30.57 19.86
CA MET A 1 -38.10 30.37 19.65
C MET A 1 -37.81 28.87 19.81
N ALA A 2 -37.41 28.16 18.76
CA ALA A 2 -36.99 26.78 18.88
C ALA A 2 -35.72 26.78 19.75
N ARG A 3 -35.71 26.03 20.89
CA ARG A 3 -34.53 25.90 21.75
C ARG A 3 -33.36 25.46 20.91
N ASP A 4 -32.24 26.16 21.00
CA ASP A 4 -30.99 25.73 20.41
C ASP A 4 -30.55 24.48 21.16
N VAL A 5 -30.51 23.34 20.47
CA VAL A 5 -30.08 22.04 21.01
C VAL A 5 -28.73 21.71 20.40
N ASP A 6 -27.85 21.07 21.18
CA ASP A 6 -26.61 20.51 20.67
C ASP A 6 -26.85 19.29 19.77
N PHE A 7 -25.82 18.86 19.06
CA PHE A 7 -25.96 17.73 18.14
C PHE A 7 -26.27 16.41 18.87
N LEU A 8 -25.73 16.17 20.04
CA LEU A 8 -26.00 14.94 20.80
C LEU A 8 -27.48 14.85 21.19
N ILE A 9 -28.09 15.93 21.68
CA ILE A 9 -29.52 15.96 21.98
C ILE A 9 -30.36 15.75 20.71
N PHE A 10 -29.97 16.38 19.60
CA PHE A 10 -30.63 16.17 18.32
C PHE A 10 -30.55 14.71 17.88
N PHE A 11 -29.38 14.09 17.97
CA PHE A 11 -29.21 12.67 17.65
C PHE A 11 -30.02 11.74 18.57
N VAL A 12 -30.05 11.99 19.87
CA VAL A 12 -30.83 11.20 20.84
C VAL A 12 -32.33 11.26 20.52
N LEU A 13 -32.84 12.44 20.13
CA LEU A 13 -34.23 12.57 19.70
C LEU A 13 -34.52 11.75 18.44
N TRP A 14 -33.59 11.72 17.47
CA TRP A 14 -33.70 10.88 16.30
C TRP A 14 -33.63 9.40 16.63
N ALA A 15 -32.68 8.97 17.46
CA ALA A 15 -32.55 7.60 17.92
C ALA A 15 -33.83 7.10 18.60
N ARG A 16 -34.50 7.93 19.41
CA ARG A 16 -35.81 7.62 20.00
C ARG A 16 -36.90 7.40 18.94
N VAL A 17 -36.94 8.23 17.90
CA VAL A 17 -37.90 8.06 16.79
C VAL A 17 -37.67 6.73 16.06
N GLN A 18 -36.41 6.30 15.97
CA GLN A 18 -36.02 5.04 15.32
C GLN A 18 -36.07 3.81 16.25
N GLY A 19 -36.28 4.00 17.56
CA GLY A 19 -36.21 2.92 18.54
C GLY A 19 -34.79 2.38 18.77
N TRP A 20 -33.74 3.20 18.58
CA TRP A 20 -32.34 2.82 18.72
C TRP A 20 -31.82 3.12 20.12
N GLU A 21 -30.92 2.25 20.59
CA GLU A 21 -30.03 2.56 21.71
C GLU A 21 -28.87 3.46 21.25
N VAL A 22 -28.37 4.27 22.16
CA VAL A 22 -27.25 5.19 21.89
C VAL A 22 -26.02 4.71 22.67
N PRO A 23 -25.16 3.88 22.08
CA PRO A 23 -23.94 3.40 22.73
C PRO A 23 -22.91 4.52 22.87
N LEU A 24 -21.93 4.33 23.78
CA LEU A 24 -20.90 5.32 24.07
C LEU A 24 -20.13 5.79 22.84
N LEU A 25 -19.85 4.88 21.90
CA LEU A 25 -19.16 5.29 20.65
C LEU A 25 -19.96 6.31 19.84
N HIS A 26 -21.30 6.22 19.84
CA HIS A 26 -22.15 7.21 19.15
C HIS A 26 -22.13 8.56 19.88
N VAL A 27 -22.12 8.54 21.21
CA VAL A 27 -21.93 9.77 22.01
C VAL A 27 -20.59 10.44 21.66
N ARG A 28 -19.50 9.67 21.63
CA ARG A 28 -18.16 10.16 21.25
C ARG A 28 -18.16 10.78 19.85
N MET A 29 -18.77 10.10 18.86
CA MET A 29 -18.88 10.62 17.50
C MET A 29 -19.68 11.91 17.43
N CYS A 30 -20.85 11.97 18.07
CA CYS A 30 -21.71 13.16 18.10
C CYS A 30 -21.01 14.35 18.75
N THR A 31 -20.38 14.14 19.91
CA THR A 31 -19.64 15.18 20.61
C THR A 31 -18.50 15.71 19.77
N TRP A 32 -17.72 14.82 19.15
CA TRP A 32 -16.59 15.22 18.32
C TRP A 32 -17.06 15.99 17.06
N LEU A 33 -18.10 15.53 16.37
CA LEU A 33 -18.65 16.24 15.21
C LEU A 33 -19.16 17.63 15.57
N ASP A 34 -19.74 17.81 16.77
CA ASP A 34 -20.27 19.09 17.23
C ASP A 34 -19.19 20.05 17.74
N THR A 35 -18.08 19.55 18.26
CA THR A 35 -17.02 20.36 18.88
C THR A 35 -15.81 20.61 17.99
N CYS A 36 -15.50 19.71 17.06
CA CYS A 36 -14.35 19.85 16.17
C CYS A 36 -14.57 20.97 15.14
N ARG A 37 -13.67 21.98 15.19
CA ARG A 37 -13.72 23.18 14.31
C ARG A 37 -12.57 23.22 13.31
N ASP A 38 -11.73 22.20 13.29
CA ASP A 38 -10.62 22.14 12.34
C ASP A 38 -11.13 22.18 10.90
N PRO A 39 -10.42 22.87 10.00
CA PRO A 39 -10.83 23.01 8.60
C PRO A 39 -10.82 21.66 7.86
N GLU A 40 -9.94 20.75 8.25
CA GLU A 40 -9.90 19.38 7.76
C GLU A 40 -9.99 18.41 8.92
N ARG A 41 -10.87 17.40 8.80
CA ARG A 41 -11.10 16.40 9.85
C ARG A 41 -11.39 15.03 9.26
N VAL A 42 -10.95 13.99 9.97
CA VAL A 42 -11.08 12.59 9.57
C VAL A 42 -11.84 11.81 10.62
N LEU A 43 -12.94 11.19 10.24
CA LEU A 43 -13.73 10.30 11.07
C LEU A 43 -13.57 8.86 10.57
N MET A 44 -12.72 8.09 11.24
CA MET A 44 -12.51 6.67 10.97
C MET A 44 -13.18 5.84 12.05
N VAL A 45 -14.17 5.05 11.68
CA VAL A 45 -14.88 4.16 12.60
C VAL A 45 -15.04 2.80 11.93
N PHE A 46 -14.86 1.73 12.69
CA PHE A 46 -14.92 0.37 12.19
C PHE A 46 -16.25 0.06 11.48
N ARG A 47 -16.21 -0.88 10.54
CA ARG A 47 -17.36 -1.24 9.71
C ARG A 47 -18.55 -1.73 10.52
N GLY A 48 -19.72 -1.12 10.28
CA GLY A 48 -20.97 -1.43 10.96
C GLY A 48 -21.21 -0.63 12.25
N ALA A 49 -20.38 0.38 12.56
CA ALA A 49 -20.54 1.29 13.69
C ALA A 49 -21.55 2.44 13.44
N ALA A 50 -22.29 2.40 12.34
CA ALA A 50 -23.29 3.41 11.95
C ALA A 50 -22.72 4.80 11.59
N LYS A 51 -21.47 4.89 11.12
CA LYS A 51 -20.78 6.12 10.74
C LYS A 51 -21.62 7.02 9.80
N SER A 52 -22.01 6.51 8.63
CA SER A 52 -22.76 7.27 7.62
C SER A 52 -24.15 7.66 8.12
N THR A 53 -24.81 6.80 8.93
CA THR A 53 -26.11 7.11 9.55
C THR A 53 -26.01 8.30 10.50
N ILE A 54 -25.01 8.31 11.41
CA ILE A 54 -24.80 9.42 12.35
C ILE A 54 -24.46 10.69 11.57
N TYR A 55 -23.67 10.54 10.51
CA TYR A 55 -23.28 11.67 9.68
C TYR A 55 -24.46 12.29 8.91
N ALA A 56 -25.39 11.46 8.41
CA ALA A 56 -26.64 11.96 7.82
C ALA A 56 -27.47 12.77 8.83
N VAL A 57 -27.55 12.30 10.08
CA VAL A 57 -28.23 13.07 11.14
C VAL A 57 -27.49 14.39 11.43
N TYR A 58 -26.15 14.37 11.42
CA TYR A 58 -25.34 15.58 11.58
C TYR A 58 -25.59 16.59 10.45
N LYS A 59 -25.70 16.16 9.20
CA LYS A 59 -26.04 17.05 8.09
C LYS A 59 -27.43 17.68 8.23
N ALA A 60 -28.43 16.91 8.63
CA ALA A 60 -29.77 17.44 8.91
C ALA A 60 -29.74 18.48 10.05
N TYR A 61 -28.93 18.23 11.09
CA TYR A 61 -28.70 19.17 12.19
C TYR A 61 -28.05 20.47 11.70
N ARG A 62 -27.00 20.40 10.86
CA ARG A 62 -26.35 21.58 10.26
C ARG A 62 -27.34 22.43 9.47
N LEU A 63 -28.16 21.79 8.62
CA LEU A 63 -29.21 22.46 7.83
C LEU A 63 -30.31 23.08 8.72
N ARG A 64 -30.61 22.45 9.87
CA ARG A 64 -31.54 23.03 10.84
C ARG A 64 -30.95 24.28 11.51
N LYS A 65 -29.67 24.25 11.89
CA LYS A 65 -29.00 25.42 12.50
C LYS A 65 -28.85 26.58 11.53
N ASN A 66 -28.55 26.30 10.28
CA ASN A 66 -28.43 27.32 9.23
C ASN A 66 -29.07 26.83 7.93
N ARG A 67 -30.15 27.43 7.52
CA ARG A 67 -30.88 27.08 6.29
C ARG A 67 -30.11 27.42 5.01
N ASP A 68 -29.19 28.37 5.09
CA ASP A 68 -28.31 28.73 3.97
C ASP A 68 -27.06 27.87 3.89
N HIS A 69 -26.91 26.88 4.78
CA HIS A 69 -25.78 25.97 4.77
C HIS A 69 -25.79 25.07 3.54
N ARG A 70 -24.64 24.92 2.90
CA ARG A 70 -24.43 24.16 1.65
C ARG A 70 -23.45 23.02 1.90
N SER A 71 -23.89 21.80 1.68
CA SER A 71 -23.08 20.60 1.78
C SER A 71 -22.88 19.97 0.41
N LEU A 72 -21.63 19.67 0.06
CA LEU A 72 -21.26 18.85 -1.09
C LEU A 72 -20.72 17.53 -0.59
N VAL A 73 -21.35 16.42 -0.97
CA VAL A 73 -20.91 15.07 -0.62
C VAL A 73 -20.29 14.43 -1.84
N TRP A 74 -19.08 13.90 -1.67
CA TRP A 74 -18.40 13.04 -2.60
C TRP A 74 -18.29 11.62 -2.03
N SER A 75 -18.68 10.62 -2.81
CA SER A 75 -18.51 9.20 -2.50
C SER A 75 -17.81 8.51 -3.67
N ALA A 76 -17.51 7.23 -3.54
CA ALA A 76 -16.86 6.46 -4.60
C ALA A 76 -17.61 6.54 -5.94
N ASP A 77 -18.93 6.50 -5.89
CA ASP A 77 -19.82 6.60 -7.05
C ASP A 77 -21.10 7.41 -6.75
N ASN A 78 -21.87 7.68 -7.81
CA ASN A 78 -23.10 8.47 -7.70
C ASN A 78 -24.23 7.76 -6.94
N GLU A 79 -24.27 6.45 -6.90
CA GLU A 79 -25.29 5.68 -6.20
C GLU A 79 -25.06 5.79 -4.69
N THR A 80 -23.83 5.50 -4.25
CA THR A 80 -23.41 5.63 -2.85
C THR A 80 -23.61 7.06 -2.32
N ALA A 81 -23.23 8.07 -3.11
CA ALA A 81 -23.49 9.47 -2.76
C ALA A 81 -24.98 9.77 -2.60
N GLY A 82 -25.82 9.18 -3.46
CA GLY A 82 -27.28 9.31 -3.39
C GLY A 82 -27.89 8.70 -2.12
N MET A 83 -27.31 7.61 -1.60
CA MET A 83 -27.79 6.98 -0.36
C MET A 83 -27.66 7.92 0.85
N LEU A 84 -26.54 8.59 1.02
CA LEU A 84 -26.38 9.56 2.10
C LEU A 84 -27.38 10.73 1.97
N THR A 85 -27.64 11.20 0.75
CA THR A 85 -28.66 12.24 0.51
C THR A 85 -30.06 11.75 0.90
N ALA A 86 -30.41 10.50 0.57
CA ALA A 86 -31.68 9.90 0.94
C ALA A 86 -31.84 9.80 2.46
N ASP A 87 -30.78 9.43 3.16
CA ASP A 87 -30.77 9.36 4.62
C ASP A 87 -30.98 10.75 5.25
N VAL A 88 -30.33 11.79 4.74
CA VAL A 88 -30.55 13.18 5.21
C VAL A 88 -31.99 13.62 4.97
N ILE A 89 -32.56 13.33 3.80
CA ILE A 89 -33.96 13.61 3.48
C ILE A 89 -34.89 12.86 4.46
N ASN A 90 -34.61 11.61 4.78
CA ASN A 90 -35.37 10.83 5.75
C ASN A 90 -35.34 11.47 7.14
N VAL A 91 -34.16 11.90 7.60
CA VAL A 91 -34.03 12.61 8.89
C VAL A 91 -34.81 13.91 8.86
N LEU A 92 -34.65 14.77 7.85
CA LEU A 92 -35.36 16.05 7.73
C LEU A 92 -36.89 15.87 7.68
N ARG A 93 -37.37 14.78 7.11
CA ARG A 93 -38.80 14.46 7.01
C ARG A 93 -39.39 14.05 8.35
N ASN A 94 -38.69 13.21 9.10
CA ASN A 94 -39.26 12.49 10.23
C ASN A 94 -38.77 13.00 11.59
N HIS A 95 -37.69 13.79 11.63
CA HIS A 95 -37.17 14.33 12.88
C HIS A 95 -38.11 15.42 13.45
N PRO A 96 -38.51 15.34 14.72
CA PRO A 96 -39.49 16.25 15.30
C PRO A 96 -39.10 17.74 15.24
N LEU A 97 -37.80 18.03 15.24
CA LEU A 97 -37.27 19.41 15.17
C LEU A 97 -37.05 19.91 13.73
N CYS A 98 -37.33 19.10 12.71
CA CYS A 98 -37.13 19.47 11.28
C CYS A 98 -38.45 19.68 10.52
N ARG A 99 -39.57 19.77 11.21
CA ARG A 99 -40.87 19.94 10.55
C ARG A 99 -40.89 21.15 9.61
N GLY A 100 -41.38 20.95 8.39
CA GLY A 100 -41.50 22.00 7.37
C GLY A 100 -40.16 22.43 6.72
N MET A 101 -39.08 21.68 6.93
CA MET A 101 -37.78 21.98 6.32
C MET A 101 -37.63 21.44 4.89
N LEU A 102 -38.33 20.40 4.54
CA LEU A 102 -38.23 19.80 3.21
C LEU A 102 -39.26 20.42 2.25
N PRO A 103 -38.90 20.63 0.98
CA PRO A 103 -39.86 20.90 -0.08
C PRO A 103 -40.72 19.63 -0.32
N THR A 104 -41.86 19.81 -0.99
CA THR A 104 -42.82 18.72 -1.30
C THR A 104 -42.17 17.60 -2.09
N LYS A 105 -41.23 17.91 -2.99
CA LYS A 105 -40.50 16.93 -3.82
C LYS A 105 -38.99 17.25 -3.77
N PRO A 106 -38.25 16.78 -2.77
CA PRO A 106 -36.80 16.94 -2.75
C PRO A 106 -36.17 16.04 -3.83
N GLY A 107 -35.16 16.59 -4.53
CA GLY A 107 -34.41 15.83 -5.51
C GLY A 107 -33.44 14.83 -4.85
N ALA A 108 -33.27 13.66 -5.44
CA ALA A 108 -32.41 12.59 -4.89
C ALA A 108 -30.92 12.92 -4.88
N LYS A 109 -30.43 13.69 -5.87
CA LYS A 109 -29.00 14.06 -5.98
C LYS A 109 -28.69 15.45 -5.42
N ARG A 110 -29.68 16.31 -5.35
CA ARG A 110 -29.56 17.66 -4.80
C ARG A 110 -30.94 18.18 -4.39
N PHE A 111 -30.98 18.93 -3.29
CA PHE A 111 -32.20 19.61 -2.85
C PHE A 111 -31.85 20.87 -2.07
N TRP A 112 -32.85 21.76 -1.95
CA TRP A 112 -32.82 22.95 -1.12
C TRP A 112 -33.81 22.79 0.02
N VAL A 113 -33.41 23.15 1.23
CA VAL A 113 -34.35 23.23 2.35
C VAL A 113 -35.23 24.44 2.18
N VAL A 114 -36.44 24.38 2.72
CA VAL A 114 -37.37 25.51 2.71
C VAL A 114 -36.77 26.70 3.47
N GLY A 115 -36.67 27.84 2.82
CA GLY A 115 -36.08 29.07 3.35
C GLY A 115 -34.61 29.27 3.06
N ALA A 116 -33.97 28.38 2.29
CA ALA A 116 -32.64 28.63 1.73
C ALA A 116 -32.67 29.76 0.71
N ARG A 117 -31.72 30.69 0.81
CA ARG A 117 -31.65 31.89 -0.05
C ARG A 117 -30.79 31.69 -1.29
N ASP A 118 -29.81 30.79 -1.23
CA ASP A 118 -28.93 30.52 -2.38
C ASP A 118 -29.65 29.61 -3.41
N ALA A 119 -30.15 30.25 -4.47
CA ALA A 119 -30.83 29.51 -5.55
C ALA A 119 -29.87 28.70 -6.45
N ARG A 120 -28.59 29.08 -6.47
CA ARG A 120 -27.57 28.42 -7.33
C ARG A 120 -26.99 27.17 -6.70
N ASN A 121 -26.59 27.25 -5.43
CA ASN A 121 -25.96 26.15 -4.73
C ASN A 121 -26.97 25.50 -3.80
N ALA A 122 -27.16 24.17 -3.97
CA ALA A 122 -28.11 23.42 -3.18
C ALA A 122 -27.71 23.34 -1.71
N SER A 123 -28.69 23.21 -0.81
CA SER A 123 -28.45 22.93 0.60
C SER A 123 -27.71 21.61 0.78
N MET A 124 -27.99 20.65 -0.10
CA MET A 124 -27.22 19.40 -0.20
C MET A 124 -27.11 18.98 -1.65
N ARG A 125 -25.89 18.59 -2.05
CA ARG A 125 -25.58 18.00 -3.35
C ARG A 125 -24.66 16.80 -3.15
N ALA A 126 -24.98 15.66 -3.78
CA ALA A 126 -24.19 14.45 -3.74
C ALA A 126 -23.77 14.01 -5.14
N VAL A 127 -22.51 13.63 -5.27
CA VAL A 127 -21.89 13.21 -6.54
C VAL A 127 -20.83 12.13 -6.30
N GLY A 128 -20.60 11.26 -7.27
CA GLY A 128 -19.45 10.36 -7.26
C GLY A 128 -18.15 11.13 -7.50
N VAL A 129 -17.04 10.66 -6.95
CA VAL A 129 -15.71 11.30 -7.03
C VAL A 129 -15.21 11.49 -8.47
N SER A 130 -15.65 10.64 -9.41
CA SER A 130 -15.35 10.78 -10.84
C SER A 130 -16.19 11.83 -11.55
N SER A 131 -17.25 12.34 -10.90
CA SER A 131 -18.18 13.30 -11.49
C SER A 131 -17.64 14.73 -11.38
N ASN A 132 -17.99 15.58 -12.34
CA ASN A 132 -17.61 16.99 -12.31
C ASN A 132 -18.48 17.78 -11.32
N ALA A 133 -17.84 18.39 -10.32
CA ALA A 133 -18.48 19.30 -9.36
C ALA A 133 -18.01 20.76 -9.51
N THR A 134 -17.27 21.08 -10.58
CA THR A 134 -16.79 22.45 -10.83
C THR A 134 -17.93 23.46 -10.87
N GLY A 135 -17.69 24.66 -10.36
CA GLY A 135 -18.69 25.72 -10.28
C GLY A 135 -19.64 25.66 -9.09
N ALA A 136 -19.60 24.61 -8.27
CA ALA A 136 -20.28 24.59 -6.96
C ALA A 136 -19.53 25.46 -5.94
N ARG A 137 -20.27 25.86 -4.89
CA ARG A 137 -19.70 26.46 -3.66
C ARG A 137 -20.36 25.77 -2.48
N ALA A 138 -19.55 25.34 -1.51
CA ALA A 138 -20.01 24.59 -0.35
C ALA A 138 -19.33 25.08 0.94
N ASP A 139 -20.10 25.11 2.03
CA ASP A 139 -19.63 25.39 3.37
C ASP A 139 -19.01 24.13 4.00
N ASP A 140 -19.57 22.96 3.67
CA ASP A 140 -19.01 21.65 4.02
C ASP A 140 -18.76 20.84 2.75
N ILE A 141 -17.59 20.20 2.66
CA ILE A 141 -17.26 19.20 1.65
C ILE A 141 -16.99 17.89 2.37
N ASP A 142 -17.78 16.89 2.05
CA ASP A 142 -17.78 15.62 2.75
C ASP A 142 -17.36 14.50 1.79
N PHE A 143 -16.38 13.70 2.21
CA PHE A 143 -15.87 12.57 1.47
C PHE A 143 -16.29 11.29 2.20
N ASP A 144 -17.39 10.66 1.74
CA ASP A 144 -17.94 9.46 2.37
C ASP A 144 -17.56 8.20 1.60
N ASP A 145 -16.75 7.34 2.24
CA ASP A 145 -16.22 6.08 1.69
C ASP A 145 -15.70 6.24 0.25
N ILE A 146 -14.82 7.24 0.05
CA ILE A 146 -14.27 7.55 -1.29
C ILE A 146 -13.24 6.54 -1.76
N GLU A 147 -12.58 5.81 -0.85
CA GLU A 147 -11.73 4.66 -1.17
C GLU A 147 -12.57 3.40 -1.23
N VAL A 148 -12.57 2.77 -2.39
CA VAL A 148 -13.15 1.44 -2.61
C VAL A 148 -12.16 0.62 -3.45
N PRO A 149 -12.19 -0.73 -3.39
CA PRO A 149 -11.26 -1.55 -4.16
C PRO A 149 -11.10 -1.13 -5.62
N GLY A 150 -12.19 -0.80 -6.30
CA GLY A 150 -12.16 -0.44 -7.73
C GLY A 150 -11.48 0.89 -8.07
N ASN A 151 -11.15 1.76 -7.11
CA ASN A 151 -10.48 3.04 -7.37
C ASN A 151 -9.15 3.23 -6.64
N ILE A 152 -8.63 2.16 -6.00
CA ILE A 152 -7.37 2.21 -5.24
C ILE A 152 -6.42 1.03 -5.56
N GLU A 153 -6.80 0.11 -6.44
CA GLU A 153 -6.03 -1.11 -6.73
C GLU A 153 -4.64 -0.79 -7.31
N THR A 154 -4.53 0.24 -8.15
CA THR A 154 -3.25 0.62 -8.76
C THR A 154 -2.75 1.98 -8.24
N PRO A 155 -1.42 2.23 -8.27
CA PRO A 155 -0.84 3.53 -7.92
C PRO A 155 -1.46 4.70 -8.72
N GLU A 156 -1.73 4.49 -10.02
CA GLU A 156 -2.32 5.50 -10.91
C GLU A 156 -3.76 5.83 -10.50
N ALA A 157 -4.55 4.80 -10.10
CA ALA A 157 -5.90 4.99 -9.61
C ALA A 157 -5.89 5.80 -8.30
N ARG A 158 -4.96 5.50 -7.38
CA ARG A 158 -4.78 6.27 -6.13
C ARG A 158 -4.34 7.70 -6.40
N LEU A 159 -3.40 7.94 -7.31
CA LEU A 159 -2.98 9.28 -7.72
C LEU A 159 -4.14 10.08 -8.32
N LYS A 160 -4.93 9.46 -9.20
CA LYS A 160 -6.12 10.08 -9.79
C LYS A 160 -7.16 10.45 -8.73
N LEU A 161 -7.37 9.61 -7.73
CA LEU A 161 -8.24 9.91 -6.60
C LEU A 161 -7.75 11.13 -5.82
N ARG A 162 -6.45 11.21 -5.50
CA ARG A 162 -5.82 12.36 -4.83
C ARG A 162 -5.98 13.65 -5.62
N GLN A 163 -5.76 13.61 -6.93
CA GLN A 163 -5.98 14.76 -7.81
C GLN A 163 -7.43 15.25 -7.76
N ARG A 164 -8.40 14.33 -7.78
CA ARG A 164 -9.83 14.70 -7.66
C ARG A 164 -10.17 15.33 -6.32
N ILE A 165 -9.62 14.80 -5.22
CA ILE A 165 -9.81 15.36 -3.89
C ILE A 165 -9.22 16.78 -3.81
N SER A 166 -8.06 17.03 -4.41
CA SER A 166 -7.42 18.35 -4.40
C SER A 166 -8.27 19.43 -5.09
N GLU A 167 -9.07 19.08 -6.10
CA GLU A 167 -10.03 19.99 -6.77
C GLU A 167 -11.06 20.57 -5.79
N SER A 168 -11.34 19.88 -4.69
CA SER A 168 -12.28 20.35 -3.65
C SER A 168 -11.88 21.68 -3.02
N THR A 169 -10.59 21.99 -3.01
CA THR A 169 -10.07 23.26 -2.46
C THR A 169 -10.64 24.47 -3.15
N HIS A 170 -10.97 24.36 -4.44
CA HIS A 170 -11.57 25.44 -5.23
C HIS A 170 -13.10 25.56 -5.06
N ILE A 171 -13.73 24.60 -4.41
CA ILE A 171 -15.17 24.52 -4.17
C ILE A 171 -15.52 25.05 -2.78
N ALA A 172 -14.65 24.79 -1.79
CA ALA A 172 -14.83 25.26 -0.43
C ALA A 172 -14.88 26.79 -0.38
N VAL A 173 -15.85 27.33 0.36
CA VAL A 173 -15.87 28.75 0.68
C VAL A 173 -14.86 29.09 1.78
N PRO A 174 -14.42 30.35 1.93
CA PRO A 174 -13.58 30.74 3.06
C PRO A 174 -14.21 30.33 4.40
N GLY A 175 -13.45 29.61 5.24
CA GLY A 175 -13.94 29.05 6.50
C GLY A 175 -14.79 27.79 6.36
N GLY A 176 -14.91 27.23 5.16
CA GLY A 176 -15.55 25.95 4.91
C GLY A 176 -14.76 24.79 5.51
N GLN A 177 -15.43 23.68 5.79
CA GLN A 177 -14.87 22.50 6.45
C GLN A 177 -14.86 21.30 5.52
N LYS A 178 -13.76 20.53 5.51
CA LYS A 178 -13.68 19.25 4.82
C LYS A 178 -13.75 18.10 5.84
N THR A 179 -14.60 17.12 5.57
CA THR A 179 -14.73 15.93 6.43
C THR A 179 -14.53 14.67 5.63
N TYR A 180 -13.58 13.86 6.04
CA TYR A 180 -13.27 12.57 5.44
C TYR A 180 -13.83 11.45 6.32
N LEU A 181 -14.70 10.63 5.75
CA LEU A 181 -15.41 9.55 6.41
C LEU A 181 -15.02 8.25 5.71
N GLY A 182 -14.40 7.31 6.39
CA GLY A 182 -14.05 6.07 5.73
C GLY A 182 -13.24 5.11 6.58
N THR A 183 -12.80 4.05 5.92
CA THR A 183 -11.87 3.07 6.46
C THR A 183 -10.69 2.95 5.49
N PRO A 184 -9.45 2.87 5.97
CA PRO A 184 -8.30 2.71 5.09
C PRO A 184 -8.33 1.32 4.45
N HIS A 185 -8.15 1.24 3.14
CA HIS A 185 -8.18 -0.03 2.41
C HIS A 185 -6.79 -0.56 2.04
N THR A 186 -5.81 0.34 1.85
CA THR A 186 -4.45 -0.01 1.43
C THR A 186 -3.41 0.66 2.33
N HIS A 187 -2.15 0.21 2.24
CA HIS A 187 -1.02 0.87 2.90
C HIS A 187 -0.83 2.32 2.42
N ASP A 188 -1.13 2.60 1.14
CA ASP A 188 -1.09 3.92 0.50
C ASP A 188 -2.48 4.57 0.47
N SER A 189 -3.18 4.50 1.60
CA SER A 189 -4.49 5.14 1.79
C SER A 189 -4.35 6.65 1.98
N ILE A 190 -5.36 7.40 1.53
CA ILE A 190 -5.41 8.86 1.73
C ILE A 190 -5.59 9.28 3.19
N TYR A 191 -6.20 8.45 4.03
CA TYR A 191 -6.51 8.82 5.42
C TYR A 191 -5.27 9.08 6.27
N PRO A 192 -4.22 8.23 6.25
CA PRO A 192 -2.94 8.56 6.89
C PRO A 192 -2.29 9.83 6.35
N GLU A 193 -2.35 10.07 5.03
CA GLU A 193 -1.79 11.26 4.40
C GLU A 193 -2.45 12.54 4.93
N ILE A 194 -3.79 12.58 4.94
CA ILE A 194 -4.57 13.71 5.44
C ILE A 194 -4.32 13.92 6.94
N THR A 195 -4.23 12.83 7.70
CA THR A 195 -3.93 12.86 9.14
C THR A 195 -2.55 13.44 9.41
N ASN A 196 -1.54 12.99 8.68
CA ASN A 196 -0.16 13.48 8.79
C ASN A 196 -0.04 14.95 8.32
N GLY A 197 -0.95 15.39 7.45
CA GLY A 197 -1.10 16.77 7.03
C GLY A 197 -1.67 17.71 8.10
N GLY A 198 -2.03 17.19 9.29
CA GLY A 198 -2.49 17.97 10.43
C GLY A 198 -4.00 18.03 10.61
N ALA A 199 -4.78 17.22 9.90
CA ALA A 199 -6.23 17.13 10.10
C ALA A 199 -6.58 16.57 11.49
N ALA A 200 -7.66 17.08 12.10
CA ALA A 200 -8.18 16.52 13.33
C ALA A 200 -8.77 15.13 13.09
N VAL A 201 -8.47 14.17 13.97
CA VAL A 201 -8.86 12.77 13.77
C VAL A 201 -9.65 12.22 14.94
N LEU A 202 -10.78 11.57 14.64
CA LEU A 202 -11.42 10.63 15.55
C LEU A 202 -11.33 9.22 14.94
N LYS A 203 -10.52 8.36 15.57
CA LYS A 203 -10.38 6.94 15.21
C LYS A 203 -11.03 6.07 16.28
N ILE A 204 -11.99 5.22 15.91
CA ILE A 204 -12.63 4.25 16.80
C ILE A 204 -12.57 2.88 16.14
N ALA A 205 -11.65 2.04 16.56
CA ALA A 205 -11.53 0.63 16.14
C ALA A 205 -12.53 -0.26 16.88
N LEU A 206 -12.76 -1.47 16.40
CA LEU A 206 -13.62 -2.45 17.08
C LEU A 206 -13.06 -2.84 18.45
N PHE A 207 -11.74 -3.04 18.52
CA PHE A 207 -11.03 -3.29 19.77
C PHE A 207 -10.01 -2.17 20.00
N GLU A 208 -9.95 -1.68 21.24
CA GLU A 208 -8.99 -0.66 21.62
C GLU A 208 -7.57 -1.21 21.66
N HIS A 209 -7.44 -2.45 22.13
CA HIS A 209 -6.15 -3.14 22.22
C HIS A 209 -6.21 -4.47 21.49
N VAL A 210 -5.19 -4.72 20.68
CA VAL A 210 -5.00 -5.99 19.95
C VAL A 210 -3.53 -6.38 20.00
N ARG A 211 -3.25 -7.63 20.40
CA ARG A 211 -1.94 -8.25 20.25
C ARG A 211 -2.06 -9.53 19.44
N ARG A 212 -1.36 -9.58 18.31
CA ARG A 212 -1.38 -10.71 17.37
C ARG A 212 -0.13 -11.55 17.45
N PHE A 213 -0.33 -12.85 17.39
CA PHE A 213 0.73 -13.87 17.29
C PHE A 213 0.48 -14.70 16.02
N MET A 214 1.44 -14.63 15.08
CA MET A 214 1.32 -15.29 13.77
C MET A 214 1.72 -16.78 13.82
N ASP A 215 2.73 -17.13 14.60
CA ASP A 215 3.18 -18.52 14.81
C ASP A 215 2.97 -18.95 16.26
N THR A 216 2.03 -19.86 16.45
CA THR A 216 1.67 -20.37 17.78
C THR A 216 1.89 -21.88 17.91
N ARG A 217 2.75 -22.47 17.07
CA ARG A 217 3.01 -23.93 17.05
C ARG A 217 3.93 -24.42 18.16
N LYS A 218 4.71 -23.53 18.78
CA LYS A 218 5.75 -23.90 19.74
C LYS A 218 5.42 -23.50 21.18
N GLU A 219 4.70 -22.40 21.34
CA GLU A 219 4.47 -21.81 22.66
C GLU A 219 3.06 -22.10 23.18
N LYS A 220 2.94 -22.14 24.50
CA LYS A 220 1.68 -22.30 25.21
C LYS A 220 1.26 -21.05 25.97
N ARG A 221 2.15 -20.06 26.10
CA ARG A 221 1.97 -18.84 26.88
C ARG A 221 2.17 -17.61 26.01
N TYR A 222 1.16 -16.76 25.95
CA TYR A 222 1.12 -15.55 25.12
C TYR A 222 0.86 -14.33 25.99
N GLN A 223 1.84 -13.46 26.12
CA GLN A 223 1.77 -12.27 26.95
C GLN A 223 1.09 -11.12 26.18
N PHE A 224 0.34 -10.29 26.90
CA PHE A 224 -0.20 -9.01 26.45
C PHE A 224 0.18 -7.90 27.44
N ASN A 225 0.15 -6.64 27.00
CA ASN A 225 0.64 -5.47 27.75
C ASN A 225 -0.40 -4.37 27.86
N PHE A 226 -1.67 -4.75 27.98
CA PHE A 226 -2.79 -3.84 28.14
C PHE A 226 -3.77 -4.36 29.20
N ASP A 227 -4.60 -3.47 29.72
CA ASP A 227 -5.63 -3.81 30.69
C ASP A 227 -6.82 -4.51 30.03
N ILE A 228 -7.38 -5.49 30.71
CA ILE A 228 -8.52 -6.27 30.20
C ILE A 228 -9.80 -5.41 30.20
N GLY A 229 -9.94 -4.50 31.18
CA GLY A 229 -11.13 -3.67 31.38
C GLY A 229 -12.39 -4.48 31.72
N ASP A 230 -13.51 -3.79 31.93
CA ASP A 230 -14.78 -4.41 32.34
C ASP A 230 -15.41 -5.30 31.25
N GLY A 231 -15.04 -5.10 29.98
CA GLY A 231 -15.55 -5.86 28.82
C GLY A 231 -14.97 -7.26 28.66
N GLY A 232 -13.95 -7.62 29.48
CA GLY A 232 -13.25 -8.90 29.40
C GLY A 232 -12.34 -9.03 28.18
N LEU A 233 -11.66 -10.19 28.11
CA LEU A 233 -10.71 -10.52 27.05
C LEU A 233 -11.41 -11.27 25.91
N TYR A 234 -11.07 -10.93 24.70
CA TYR A 234 -11.46 -11.67 23.49
C TYR A 234 -10.21 -12.35 22.93
N VAL A 235 -10.20 -13.69 22.93
CA VAL A 235 -9.13 -14.48 22.37
C VAL A 235 -9.67 -15.11 21.08
N ILE A 236 -9.21 -14.61 19.93
CA ILE A 236 -9.67 -15.02 18.60
C ILE A 236 -8.60 -15.88 17.96
N ALA A 237 -8.91 -17.13 17.68
CA ALA A 237 -8.02 -18.07 17.03
C ALA A 237 -8.43 -18.29 15.58
N GLY A 238 -7.45 -18.29 14.67
CA GLY A 238 -7.65 -18.57 13.25
C GLY A 238 -8.15 -17.40 12.41
N ILE A 239 -8.32 -17.71 11.13
CA ILE A 239 -8.82 -16.79 10.09
C ILE A 239 -9.86 -17.50 9.24
N HIS A 240 -10.72 -16.75 8.57
CA HIS A 240 -11.74 -17.25 7.65
C HIS A 240 -12.59 -18.37 8.30
N THR A 241 -12.95 -19.41 7.58
CA THR A 241 -13.84 -20.50 8.05
C THR A 241 -13.33 -21.23 9.30
N GLY A 242 -12.01 -21.18 9.58
CA GLY A 242 -11.40 -21.74 10.79
C GLY A 242 -11.37 -20.79 12.00
N ALA A 243 -11.87 -19.56 11.86
CA ALA A 243 -11.86 -18.60 12.95
C ALA A 243 -12.89 -18.93 14.03
N ARG A 244 -12.46 -18.85 15.30
CA ARG A 244 -13.33 -19.01 16.47
C ARG A 244 -12.91 -18.13 17.62
N ILE A 245 -13.86 -17.73 18.45
CA ILE A 245 -13.56 -17.08 19.74
C ILE A 245 -13.43 -18.15 20.81
N LEU A 246 -12.27 -18.16 21.46
CA LEU A 246 -11.94 -19.13 22.50
C LEU A 246 -12.60 -18.74 23.83
N VAL A 247 -12.89 -19.74 24.66
CA VAL A 247 -13.57 -19.60 25.93
C VAL A 247 -12.58 -19.81 27.08
N GLU A 248 -12.52 -18.85 28.00
CA GLU A 248 -11.72 -18.98 29.22
C GLU A 248 -12.22 -20.14 30.09
N GLY A 249 -11.31 -20.87 30.69
CA GLY A 249 -11.60 -22.07 31.48
C GLY A 249 -11.75 -23.34 30.66
N SER A 250 -12.14 -23.26 29.40
CA SER A 250 -12.25 -24.39 28.47
C SER A 250 -11.08 -24.48 27.51
N ASP A 251 -10.79 -23.41 26.77
CA ASP A 251 -9.75 -23.39 25.74
C ASP A 251 -8.43 -22.85 26.27
N TYR A 252 -8.47 -21.91 27.21
CA TYR A 252 -7.30 -21.26 27.80
C TYR A 252 -7.58 -20.80 29.24
N LEU A 253 -6.50 -20.44 29.93
CA LEU A 253 -6.54 -19.78 31.26
C LEU A 253 -5.82 -18.44 31.21
N ILE A 254 -6.28 -17.45 31.98
CA ILE A 254 -5.57 -16.20 32.20
C ILE A 254 -4.67 -16.33 33.43
N LYS A 255 -3.36 -16.07 33.28
CA LYS A 255 -2.38 -16.05 34.38
C LYS A 255 -1.59 -14.74 34.34
N GLY A 256 -1.99 -13.78 35.18
CA GLY A 256 -1.49 -12.41 35.11
C GLY A 256 -1.78 -11.80 33.74
N ASN A 257 -0.78 -11.22 33.10
CA ASN A 257 -0.91 -10.62 31.75
C ASN A 257 -0.60 -11.63 30.64
N ALA A 258 -1.05 -12.88 30.78
CA ALA A 258 -0.81 -13.91 29.75
C ALA A 258 -2.00 -14.86 29.61
N VAL A 259 -2.27 -15.23 28.37
CA VAL A 259 -3.15 -16.35 27.98
C VAL A 259 -2.31 -17.63 27.92
N VAL A 260 -2.75 -18.68 28.59
CA VAL A 260 -2.03 -19.96 28.71
C VAL A 260 -2.91 -21.09 28.20
N PHE A 261 -2.37 -21.88 27.27
CA PHE A 261 -3.02 -23.04 26.67
C PHE A 261 -2.47 -24.36 27.21
N ALA A 262 -3.27 -25.41 27.23
CA ALA A 262 -2.84 -26.77 27.56
C ALA A 262 -1.86 -27.33 26.49
N ALA A 263 -2.10 -27.00 25.22
CA ALA A 263 -1.23 -27.30 24.07
C ALA A 263 -1.08 -26.07 23.18
N PRO A 264 0.00 -25.96 22.36
CA PRO A 264 0.15 -24.87 21.43
C PRO A 264 -1.06 -24.77 20.48
N PRO A 265 -1.69 -23.60 20.31
CA PRO A 265 -2.91 -23.47 19.50
C PRO A 265 -2.70 -23.72 18.00
N GLY A 266 -1.49 -23.54 17.46
CA GLY A 266 -1.13 -23.91 16.09
C GLY A 266 -1.72 -23.04 14.99
N MET A 267 -2.37 -21.92 15.34
CA MET A 267 -3.02 -21.01 14.39
C MET A 267 -2.80 -19.54 14.81
N VAL A 268 -3.08 -18.60 13.93
CA VAL A 268 -3.01 -17.17 14.27
C VAL A 268 -3.88 -16.89 15.49
N LEU A 269 -3.34 -16.13 16.44
CA LEU A 269 -4.00 -15.80 17.69
C LEU A 269 -4.03 -14.28 17.87
N ASP A 270 -5.24 -13.72 18.01
CA ASP A 270 -5.46 -12.33 18.41
C ASP A 270 -5.96 -12.28 19.85
N ILE A 271 -5.26 -11.56 20.72
CA ILE A 271 -5.70 -11.25 22.08
C ILE A 271 -6.16 -9.80 22.09
N CYS A 272 -7.44 -9.56 22.38
CA CYS A 272 -8.07 -8.25 22.25
C CYS A 272 -8.82 -7.85 23.52
N SER A 273 -8.88 -6.53 23.80
CA SER A 273 -9.72 -5.94 24.85
C SER A 273 -10.32 -4.61 24.40
N GLY A 274 -11.27 -4.08 25.16
CA GLY A 274 -11.90 -2.79 24.87
C GLY A 274 -12.79 -2.82 23.63
N CYS A 275 -13.75 -3.77 23.55
CA CYS A 275 -14.72 -3.78 22.46
C CYS A 275 -15.58 -2.52 22.47
N ALA A 276 -15.57 -1.75 21.38
CA ALA A 276 -16.22 -0.43 21.30
C ALA A 276 -17.76 -0.50 21.33
N TRP A 277 -18.35 -1.64 20.95
CA TRP A 277 -19.81 -1.82 20.98
C TRP A 277 -20.21 -3.27 21.27
N PRO A 278 -20.03 -3.76 22.52
CA PRO A 278 -20.22 -5.17 22.88
C PRO A 278 -21.67 -5.63 22.76
N GLN A 279 -22.67 -4.73 22.90
CA GLN A 279 -24.09 -5.08 22.78
C GLN A 279 -24.45 -5.53 21.35
N ARG A 280 -23.86 -4.89 20.34
CA ARG A 280 -24.08 -5.24 18.92
C ARG A 280 -23.05 -6.24 18.40
N PHE A 281 -21.79 -6.06 18.80
CA PHE A 281 -20.67 -6.92 18.41
C PHE A 281 -20.41 -7.95 19.51
N THR A 282 -21.41 -8.83 19.71
CA THR A 282 -21.30 -9.96 20.63
C THR A 282 -20.18 -10.91 20.18
N ARG A 283 -19.69 -11.78 21.08
CA ARG A 283 -18.68 -12.81 20.71
C ARG A 283 -19.11 -13.61 19.49
N LYS A 284 -20.36 -14.03 19.40
CA LYS A 284 -20.92 -14.76 18.25
C LYS A 284 -20.91 -13.94 16.96
N GLU A 285 -21.25 -12.66 17.04
CA GLU A 285 -21.25 -11.77 15.87
C GLU A 285 -19.81 -11.49 15.39
N ILE A 286 -18.87 -11.27 16.30
CA ILE A 286 -17.44 -11.09 15.97
C ILE A 286 -16.88 -12.34 15.29
N GLU A 287 -17.17 -13.52 15.86
CA GLU A 287 -16.77 -14.81 15.28
C GLU A 287 -17.33 -14.98 13.86
N HIS A 288 -18.63 -14.74 13.67
CA HIS A 288 -19.27 -14.82 12.37
C HIS A 288 -18.61 -13.87 11.35
N ARG A 289 -18.35 -12.63 11.71
CA ARG A 289 -17.69 -11.66 10.83
C ARG A 289 -16.25 -12.07 10.52
N ARG A 290 -15.52 -12.57 11.52
CA ARG A 290 -14.17 -13.08 11.33
C ARG A 290 -14.14 -14.25 10.36
N GLN A 291 -15.10 -15.19 10.45
CA GLN A 291 -15.25 -16.32 9.53
C GLN A 291 -15.58 -15.88 8.09
N LYS A 292 -16.33 -14.79 7.91
CA LYS A 292 -16.67 -14.24 6.59
C LYS A 292 -15.57 -13.39 5.98
N THR A 293 -14.61 -12.94 6.78
CA THR A 293 -13.47 -12.15 6.31
C THR A 293 -12.36 -13.08 5.84
N ARG A 294 -11.98 -12.98 4.56
CA ARG A 294 -11.04 -13.93 3.95
C ARG A 294 -9.61 -13.77 4.42
N THR A 295 -9.15 -12.53 4.67
CA THR A 295 -7.76 -12.24 5.01
C THR A 295 -7.65 -11.43 6.30
N LEU A 296 -6.50 -11.51 6.97
CA LEU A 296 -6.19 -10.68 8.14
C LEU A 296 -6.19 -9.19 7.78
N ASN A 297 -5.66 -8.84 6.62
CA ASN A 297 -5.60 -7.46 6.15
C ASN A 297 -7.00 -6.87 5.94
N ALA A 298 -7.93 -7.64 5.37
CA ALA A 298 -9.33 -7.20 5.25
C ALA A 298 -9.99 -7.01 6.62
N TRP A 299 -9.66 -7.85 7.60
CA TRP A 299 -10.10 -7.66 8.97
C TRP A 299 -9.52 -6.41 9.61
N ASP A 300 -8.20 -6.26 9.54
CA ASP A 300 -7.48 -5.14 10.13
C ASP A 300 -7.95 -3.80 9.53
N SER A 301 -8.06 -3.73 8.21
CA SER A 301 -8.58 -2.56 7.49
C SER A 301 -9.98 -2.16 7.96
N GLN A 302 -10.93 -3.11 8.00
CA GLN A 302 -12.34 -2.81 8.23
C GLN A 302 -12.71 -2.68 9.72
N TYR A 303 -12.01 -3.38 10.61
CA TYR A 303 -12.35 -3.44 12.04
C TYR A 303 -11.31 -2.83 12.95
N GLN A 304 -10.02 -2.88 12.62
CA GLN A 304 -8.96 -2.24 13.40
C GLN A 304 -8.50 -0.90 12.81
N LEU A 305 -8.99 -0.56 11.62
CA LEU A 305 -8.64 0.67 10.90
C LEU A 305 -7.13 0.78 10.67
N GLU A 306 -6.49 -0.35 10.44
CA GLU A 306 -5.08 -0.48 10.09
C GLU A 306 -4.98 -0.92 8.64
N ALA A 307 -4.53 -0.01 7.80
CA ALA A 307 -4.25 -0.31 6.41
C ALA A 307 -2.94 -1.07 6.30
N LYS A 308 -3.03 -2.32 5.90
CA LYS A 308 -1.90 -3.11 5.46
C LYS A 308 -2.04 -3.35 3.94
N PRO A 309 -0.97 -3.74 3.24
CA PRO A 309 -1.08 -4.02 1.81
C PRO A 309 -2.22 -4.98 1.45
N ILE A 310 -2.82 -4.80 0.27
CA ILE A 310 -4.11 -5.39 -0.16
C ILE A 310 -4.13 -6.92 -0.22
N ALA A 311 -2.98 -7.56 -0.31
CA ALA A 311 -2.86 -9.01 -0.41
C ALA A 311 -2.28 -9.63 0.87
N ASP A 312 -2.54 -10.92 1.11
CA ASP A 312 -1.53 -11.77 1.73
C ASP A 312 -0.29 -11.58 0.88
N ILE A 313 0.65 -10.74 1.33
CA ILE A 313 1.82 -10.37 0.54
C ILE A 313 2.63 -11.64 0.37
N ARG A 314 2.45 -12.30 -0.78
CA ARG A 314 3.30 -13.42 -1.15
C ARG A 314 4.73 -12.95 -1.33
N LEU A 315 4.90 -11.70 -1.75
CA LEU A 315 6.20 -11.07 -1.99
C LEU A 315 6.45 -9.93 -0.99
N ASP A 316 6.49 -10.26 0.31
CA ASP A 316 6.72 -9.30 1.37
C ASP A 316 8.15 -8.72 1.31
N PRO A 317 8.34 -7.45 0.87
CA PRO A 317 9.67 -6.87 0.75
C PRO A 317 10.36 -6.65 2.11
N GLU A 318 9.61 -6.60 3.23
CA GLU A 318 10.20 -6.47 4.56
C GLU A 318 11.01 -7.72 4.99
N ARG A 319 10.87 -8.82 4.26
CA ARG A 319 11.69 -10.04 4.43
C ARG A 319 13.02 -9.99 3.72
N ILE A 320 13.24 -8.99 2.85
CA ILE A 320 14.53 -8.76 2.18
C ILE A 320 15.52 -8.20 3.19
N THR A 321 16.70 -8.77 3.26
CA THR A 321 17.74 -8.27 4.16
C THR A 321 18.47 -7.10 3.49
N PRO A 322 18.53 -5.91 4.09
CA PRO A 322 19.22 -4.75 3.52
C PRO A 322 20.74 -4.90 3.61
N TYR A 323 21.44 -4.30 2.65
CA TYR A 323 22.87 -4.05 2.72
C TYR A 323 23.22 -2.71 2.02
N ASP A 324 24.35 -2.10 2.43
CA ASP A 324 24.80 -0.81 1.95
C ASP A 324 26.31 -0.86 1.68
N VAL A 325 26.69 -1.67 0.69
CA VAL A 325 28.09 -1.89 0.29
C VAL A 325 28.16 -2.02 -1.22
N GLU A 326 29.07 -1.27 -1.85
CA GLU A 326 29.38 -1.41 -3.28
C GLU A 326 30.34 -2.59 -3.54
N PRO A 327 30.15 -3.35 -4.64
CA PRO A 327 31.05 -4.43 -5.01
C PRO A 327 32.46 -3.92 -5.33
N LYS A 328 33.46 -4.57 -4.76
CA LYS A 328 34.87 -4.34 -5.08
C LYS A 328 35.36 -5.41 -6.03
N LEU A 329 35.97 -4.98 -7.15
CA LEU A 329 36.63 -5.88 -8.10
C LEU A 329 38.08 -6.04 -7.70
N THR A 330 38.54 -7.28 -7.73
CA THR A 330 39.96 -7.66 -7.56
C THR A 330 40.44 -8.41 -8.80
N PHE A 331 41.71 -8.28 -9.12
CA PHE A 331 42.31 -9.00 -10.23
C PHE A 331 43.55 -9.75 -9.74
N ALA A 332 43.51 -11.07 -9.83
CA ALA A 332 44.63 -11.93 -9.42
C ALA A 332 44.72 -13.14 -10.34
N ASN A 333 45.94 -13.53 -10.71
CA ASN A 333 46.20 -14.72 -11.54
C ASN A 333 45.37 -14.75 -12.86
N GLY A 334 45.19 -13.58 -13.50
CA GLY A 334 44.43 -13.47 -14.73
C GLY A 334 42.89 -13.65 -14.54
N GLN A 335 42.41 -13.56 -13.32
CA GLN A 335 40.99 -13.69 -13.02
C GLN A 335 40.46 -12.45 -12.28
N HIS A 336 39.29 -11.99 -12.65
CA HIS A 336 38.55 -11.02 -11.87
C HIS A 336 37.84 -11.75 -10.72
N GLY A 337 37.94 -11.19 -9.51
CA GLY A 337 37.11 -11.53 -8.36
C GLY A 337 36.22 -10.36 -7.99
N MET A 338 35.06 -10.62 -7.44
CA MET A 338 34.18 -9.59 -6.92
C MET A 338 33.87 -9.89 -5.45
N TRP A 339 33.87 -8.83 -4.64
CA TRP A 339 33.62 -8.91 -3.21
C TRP A 339 32.56 -7.89 -2.81
N LEU A 340 31.62 -8.30 -1.98
CA LEU A 340 30.62 -7.44 -1.37
C LEU A 340 30.92 -7.37 0.14
N GLY A 341 31.69 -6.37 0.55
CA GLY A 341 32.33 -6.35 1.87
C GLY A 341 33.25 -7.58 2.02
N ASN A 342 32.97 -8.45 2.99
CA ASN A 342 33.71 -9.69 3.24
C ASN A 342 33.10 -10.92 2.52
N VAL A 343 32.08 -10.74 1.70
CA VAL A 343 31.41 -11.82 0.99
C VAL A 343 31.96 -11.93 -0.43
N ARG A 344 32.51 -13.10 -0.78
CA ARG A 344 32.95 -13.38 -2.16
C ARG A 344 31.73 -13.65 -3.04
N ILE A 345 31.64 -12.96 -4.16
CA ILE A 345 30.62 -13.16 -5.17
C ILE A 345 31.05 -14.24 -6.16
N ALA A 346 30.26 -15.29 -6.27
CA ALA A 346 30.52 -16.41 -7.17
C ALA A 346 30.10 -16.11 -8.62
N GLY A 347 29.07 -15.29 -8.81
CA GLY A 347 28.59 -14.94 -10.14
C GLY A 347 27.57 -13.80 -10.12
N ALA A 348 27.19 -13.36 -11.32
CA ALA A 348 26.24 -12.27 -11.55
C ALA A 348 25.27 -12.61 -12.66
N SER A 349 24.04 -12.08 -12.56
CA SER A 349 22.99 -12.12 -13.59
C SER A 349 22.53 -10.69 -13.85
N LEU A 350 22.55 -10.25 -15.09
CA LEU A 350 21.98 -8.95 -15.51
C LEU A 350 20.81 -9.22 -16.45
N ARG A 351 19.62 -8.87 -15.99
CA ARG A 351 18.37 -9.01 -16.74
C ARG A 351 17.90 -7.66 -17.25
N TRP A 352 17.57 -7.58 -18.53
CA TRP A 352 16.96 -6.42 -19.15
C TRP A 352 15.61 -6.80 -19.77
N ASP A 353 14.58 -6.07 -19.38
CA ASP A 353 13.25 -6.11 -19.99
C ASP A 353 13.08 -4.84 -20.86
N PRO A 354 13.27 -4.94 -22.19
CA PRO A 354 13.30 -3.77 -23.07
C PRO A 354 11.89 -3.25 -23.37
N ALA A 355 11.69 -1.94 -23.13
CA ALA A 355 10.50 -1.21 -23.54
C ALA A 355 10.86 0.04 -24.37
N SER A 356 9.86 0.65 -25.01
CA SER A 356 10.07 1.75 -25.96
C SER A 356 10.59 3.05 -25.35
N GLY A 357 10.59 3.18 -24.02
CA GLY A 357 11.04 4.37 -23.30
C GLY A 357 10.18 5.63 -23.50
N LYS A 358 9.02 5.52 -24.17
CA LYS A 358 8.10 6.65 -24.39
C LYS A 358 7.31 6.95 -23.12
N ILE A 359 6.98 8.22 -22.91
CA ILE A 359 6.09 8.66 -21.83
C ILE A 359 4.74 7.93 -21.97
N ASN A 360 4.28 7.27 -20.90
CA ASN A 360 3.08 6.43 -20.83
C ASN A 360 3.16 5.04 -21.51
N SER A 361 4.37 4.51 -21.75
CA SER A 361 4.58 3.10 -22.12
C SER A 361 5.15 2.30 -20.95
N ASP A 362 5.22 0.97 -21.10
CA ASP A 362 5.90 0.08 -20.17
C ASP A 362 7.33 0.55 -19.89
N VAL A 363 7.77 0.37 -18.66
CA VAL A 363 9.11 0.79 -18.22
C VAL A 363 10.14 -0.20 -18.75
N SER A 364 11.21 0.30 -19.38
CA SER A 364 12.37 -0.53 -19.68
C SER A 364 13.15 -0.77 -18.39
N ALA A 365 13.00 -1.96 -17.81
CA ALA A 365 13.56 -2.29 -16.51
C ALA A 365 14.85 -3.12 -16.64
N LEU A 366 15.81 -2.84 -15.76
CA LEU A 366 17.06 -3.56 -15.64
C LEU A 366 17.25 -4.03 -14.19
N ALA A 367 17.66 -5.30 -14.01
CA ALA A 367 17.97 -5.86 -12.70
C ALA A 367 19.33 -6.57 -12.70
N LEU A 368 20.18 -6.21 -11.75
CA LEU A 368 21.46 -6.87 -11.46
C LEU A 368 21.34 -7.66 -10.16
N CYS A 369 21.49 -8.97 -10.26
CA CYS A 369 21.55 -9.89 -9.13
C CYS A 369 22.94 -10.50 -9.03
N LEU A 370 23.55 -10.41 -7.84
CA LEU A 370 24.80 -11.09 -7.51
C LEU A 370 24.49 -12.35 -6.69
N GLN A 371 25.35 -13.35 -6.77
CA GLN A 371 25.24 -14.56 -5.95
C GLN A 371 26.58 -14.88 -5.30
N ASP A 372 26.53 -15.22 -4.01
CA ASP A 372 27.71 -15.71 -3.30
C ASP A 372 27.91 -17.24 -3.43
N GLU A 373 28.96 -17.73 -2.81
CA GLU A 373 29.29 -19.18 -2.82
C GLU A 373 28.29 -20.05 -2.03
N ALA A 374 27.50 -19.41 -1.13
CA ALA A 374 26.45 -20.09 -0.36
C ALA A 374 25.09 -20.09 -1.09
N GLY A 375 25.01 -19.49 -2.27
CA GLY A 375 23.80 -19.42 -3.07
C GLY A 375 22.85 -18.28 -2.70
N ARG A 376 23.23 -17.40 -1.76
CA ARG A 376 22.42 -16.22 -1.40
C ARG A 376 22.38 -15.22 -2.56
N ARG A 377 21.22 -14.58 -2.76
CA ARG A 377 20.97 -13.63 -3.84
C ARG A 377 21.02 -12.21 -3.31
N TYR A 378 21.69 -11.33 -4.05
CA TYR A 378 21.87 -9.92 -3.73
C TYR A 378 21.38 -9.07 -4.91
N LEU A 379 20.18 -8.50 -4.82
CA LEU A 379 19.68 -7.52 -5.78
C LEU A 379 20.46 -6.21 -5.55
N HIS A 380 21.44 -5.97 -6.44
CA HIS A 380 22.34 -4.83 -6.29
C HIS A 380 21.83 -3.58 -7.01
N ARG A 381 21.20 -3.75 -8.17
CA ARG A 381 20.54 -2.67 -8.92
C ARG A 381 19.23 -3.16 -9.48
N VAL A 382 18.18 -2.36 -9.34
CA VAL A 382 16.92 -2.52 -10.07
C VAL A 382 16.49 -1.12 -10.45
N GLN A 383 16.52 -0.81 -11.75
CA GLN A 383 16.35 0.56 -12.22
C GLN A 383 15.68 0.62 -13.60
N ALA A 384 15.06 1.76 -13.92
CA ALA A 384 14.62 2.07 -15.26
C ALA A 384 15.80 2.44 -16.15
N LEU A 385 15.75 2.05 -17.41
CA LEU A 385 16.58 2.62 -18.46
C LEU A 385 15.79 3.69 -19.22
N THR A 386 16.44 4.81 -19.51
CA THR A 386 15.81 5.98 -20.11
C THR A 386 16.24 6.19 -21.57
N GLY A 387 15.41 6.87 -22.35
CA GLY A 387 15.66 7.16 -23.74
C GLY A 387 15.33 6.00 -24.68
N ASP A 388 15.64 6.17 -25.97
CA ASP A 388 15.49 5.13 -26.97
C ASP A 388 16.43 3.94 -26.71
N ILE A 389 16.14 2.78 -27.31
CA ILE A 389 17.00 1.60 -27.17
C ILE A 389 18.45 1.91 -27.53
N ALA A 390 18.67 2.67 -28.60
CA ALA A 390 19.97 3.20 -28.96
C ALA A 390 19.82 4.57 -29.63
N GLU A 391 20.77 5.45 -29.37
CA GLU A 391 20.93 6.70 -30.08
C GLU A 391 22.16 6.57 -31.00
N PHE A 392 22.03 7.01 -32.25
CA PHE A 392 23.07 6.88 -33.27
C PHE A 392 23.69 8.26 -33.57
N GLY A 393 24.97 8.27 -33.76
CA GLY A 393 25.69 9.45 -34.23
C GLY A 393 25.33 9.88 -35.65
N PRO A 394 25.93 10.98 -36.15
CA PRO A 394 25.64 11.50 -37.49
C PRO A 394 25.95 10.51 -38.64
N ASP A 395 26.80 9.53 -38.37
CA ASP A 395 27.16 8.47 -39.33
C ASP A 395 26.09 7.37 -39.45
N GLY A 396 25.05 7.40 -38.63
CA GLY A 396 23.98 6.40 -38.55
C GLY A 396 24.45 5.00 -38.12
N LYS A 397 25.70 4.85 -37.67
CA LYS A 397 26.33 3.56 -37.31
C LYS A 397 26.88 3.54 -35.88
N THR A 398 27.49 4.62 -35.46
CA THR A 398 28.09 4.72 -34.12
C THR A 398 27.01 4.95 -33.10
N ILE A 399 26.93 4.07 -32.07
CA ILE A 399 26.01 4.24 -30.94
C ILE A 399 26.61 5.24 -29.99
N THR A 400 25.87 6.31 -29.70
CA THR A 400 26.30 7.45 -28.89
C THR A 400 25.52 7.61 -27.61
N GLY A 401 24.41 6.88 -27.44
CA GLY A 401 23.53 6.99 -26.28
C GLY A 401 22.45 5.92 -26.23
N GLY A 402 21.43 6.15 -25.43
CA GLY A 402 20.27 5.30 -25.24
C GLY A 402 20.46 4.22 -24.17
N GLN A 403 19.50 3.30 -24.12
CA GLN A 403 19.44 2.24 -23.09
C GLN A 403 20.65 1.30 -23.18
N VAL A 404 21.07 0.89 -24.38
CA VAL A 404 22.23 0.00 -24.55
C VAL A 404 23.53 0.65 -24.08
N TRP A 405 23.63 1.98 -24.14
CA TRP A 405 24.79 2.70 -23.59
C TRP A 405 24.85 2.60 -22.06
N GLN A 406 23.70 2.76 -21.38
CA GLN A 406 23.58 2.60 -19.93
C GLN A 406 23.93 1.16 -19.51
N ILE A 407 23.49 0.16 -20.27
CA ILE A 407 23.85 -1.26 -20.05
C ILE A 407 25.36 -1.45 -20.21
N CYS A 408 25.98 -0.91 -21.27
CA CYS A 408 27.43 -1.01 -21.46
C CYS A 408 28.22 -0.39 -20.31
N ALA A 409 27.73 0.71 -19.72
CA ALA A 409 28.36 1.34 -18.55
C ALA A 409 28.35 0.39 -17.34
N LEU A 410 27.22 -0.27 -17.06
CA LEU A 410 27.11 -1.26 -15.98
C LEU A 410 27.94 -2.52 -16.23
N VAL A 411 27.94 -3.03 -17.46
CA VAL A 411 28.78 -4.17 -17.85
C VAL A 411 30.26 -3.86 -17.61
N ARG A 412 30.70 -2.64 -17.95
CA ARG A 412 32.08 -2.20 -17.71
C ARG A 412 32.37 -2.06 -16.23
N LEU A 413 31.45 -1.42 -15.48
CA LEU A 413 31.64 -1.15 -14.05
C LEU A 413 31.79 -2.43 -13.23
N TYR A 414 30.93 -3.41 -13.49
CA TYR A 414 30.89 -4.65 -12.72
C TYR A 414 31.53 -5.85 -13.42
N GLN A 415 32.18 -5.65 -14.59
CA GLN A 415 32.79 -6.72 -15.41
C GLN A 415 31.84 -7.90 -15.63
N LEU A 416 30.59 -7.58 -16.02
CA LEU A 416 29.53 -8.60 -16.11
C LEU A 416 29.73 -9.51 -17.33
N PRO A 417 29.59 -10.83 -17.13
CA PRO A 417 29.86 -11.81 -18.17
C PRO A 417 28.73 -11.93 -19.21
N ARG A 418 27.50 -11.61 -18.82
CA ARG A 418 26.32 -11.79 -19.68
C ARG A 418 25.23 -10.79 -19.36
N VAL A 419 24.47 -10.41 -20.41
CA VAL A 419 23.16 -9.74 -20.31
C VAL A 419 22.12 -10.67 -20.89
N THR A 420 21.06 -10.92 -20.13
CA THR A 420 19.89 -11.67 -20.59
C THR A 420 18.75 -10.70 -20.86
N LEU A 421 18.05 -10.85 -21.98
CA LEU A 421 16.90 -10.01 -22.30
C LEU A 421 15.75 -10.82 -22.89
N GLU A 422 14.54 -10.29 -22.73
CA GLU A 422 13.33 -10.88 -23.26
C GLU A 422 13.12 -10.49 -24.73
N GLY A 423 13.00 -11.48 -25.60
CA GLY A 423 12.92 -11.31 -27.06
C GLY A 423 11.51 -11.04 -27.61
N ASN A 424 10.56 -10.61 -26.78
CA ASN A 424 9.16 -10.40 -27.20
C ASN A 424 8.93 -8.97 -27.74
N GLY A 425 8.10 -8.84 -28.77
CA GLY A 425 7.66 -7.53 -29.30
C GLY A 425 8.82 -6.63 -29.78
N ILE A 426 8.98 -5.48 -29.15
CA ILE A 426 10.05 -4.50 -29.41
C ILE A 426 11.45 -5.07 -29.13
N GLY A 427 11.55 -6.07 -28.26
CA GLY A 427 12.80 -6.74 -27.90
C GLY A 427 13.48 -7.50 -29.05
N LYS A 428 12.82 -7.76 -30.16
CA LYS A 428 13.40 -8.59 -31.26
C LYS A 428 14.67 -8.04 -31.89
N PHE A 429 14.85 -6.72 -31.97
CA PHE A 429 16.05 -6.09 -32.49
C PHE A 429 17.05 -5.67 -31.43
N ALA A 430 16.62 -5.56 -30.16
CA ALA A 430 17.44 -5.13 -29.05
C ALA A 430 18.72 -5.99 -28.84
N PRO A 431 18.68 -7.34 -29.00
CA PRO A 431 19.89 -8.16 -28.87
C PRO A 431 20.97 -7.82 -29.91
N ALA A 432 20.58 -7.54 -31.13
CA ALA A 432 21.54 -7.19 -32.20
C ALA A 432 22.19 -5.84 -31.94
N VAL A 433 21.39 -4.84 -31.50
CA VAL A 433 21.86 -3.50 -31.15
C VAL A 433 22.79 -3.54 -29.94
N LEU A 434 22.41 -4.28 -28.89
CA LEU A 434 23.26 -4.45 -27.69
C LEU A 434 24.60 -5.12 -28.05
N LYS A 435 24.59 -6.20 -28.87
CA LYS A 435 25.83 -6.82 -29.36
C LYS A 435 26.72 -5.83 -30.13
N GLY A 436 26.11 -4.95 -30.91
CA GLY A 436 26.80 -3.86 -31.61
C GLY A 436 27.47 -2.88 -30.64
N ALA A 437 26.73 -2.42 -29.64
CA ALA A 437 27.23 -1.51 -28.59
C ALA A 437 28.37 -2.14 -27.79
N LEU A 438 28.23 -3.38 -27.33
CA LEU A 438 29.26 -4.10 -26.59
C LEU A 438 30.57 -4.25 -27.41
N ARG A 439 30.49 -4.56 -28.71
CA ARG A 439 31.63 -4.61 -29.61
C ARG A 439 32.30 -3.24 -29.79
N GLN A 440 31.50 -2.19 -29.99
CA GLN A 440 32.00 -0.81 -30.12
C GLN A 440 32.77 -0.41 -28.85
N HIS A 441 32.29 -0.80 -27.67
CA HIS A 441 32.94 -0.52 -26.38
C HIS A 441 34.04 -1.52 -26.00
N LYS A 442 34.34 -2.52 -26.84
CA LYS A 442 35.33 -3.59 -26.59
C LYS A 442 35.04 -4.35 -25.30
N LEU A 443 33.76 -4.56 -24.98
CA LEU A 443 33.32 -5.30 -23.80
C LEU A 443 33.08 -6.76 -24.16
N LEU A 444 33.71 -7.66 -23.40
CA LEU A 444 33.52 -9.12 -23.50
C LEU A 444 32.33 -9.53 -22.64
N CYS A 445 31.14 -9.37 -23.18
CA CYS A 445 29.89 -9.73 -22.51
C CYS A 445 28.97 -10.50 -23.47
N GLY A 446 28.48 -11.65 -23.05
CA GLY A 446 27.51 -12.44 -23.78
C GLY A 446 26.15 -11.78 -23.77
N VAL A 447 25.37 -12.00 -24.84
CA VAL A 447 23.96 -11.54 -24.92
C VAL A 447 23.11 -12.77 -25.19
N THR A 448 22.22 -13.09 -24.26
CA THR A 448 21.29 -14.21 -24.33
C THR A 448 19.87 -13.69 -24.47
N GLU A 449 19.14 -14.20 -25.45
CA GLU A 449 17.73 -13.93 -25.65
C GLU A 449 16.92 -15.07 -25.02
N VAL A 450 15.94 -14.72 -24.20
CA VAL A 450 15.01 -15.66 -23.57
C VAL A 450 13.60 -15.34 -24.03
N THR A 451 12.91 -16.35 -24.55
CA THR A 451 11.49 -16.24 -24.87
C THR A 451 10.70 -16.92 -23.76
N SER A 452 9.94 -16.18 -23.01
CA SER A 452 9.09 -16.74 -21.95
C SER A 452 7.73 -17.11 -22.53
N THR A 453 7.36 -18.39 -22.38
CA THR A 453 6.01 -18.92 -22.71
C THR A 453 5.16 -19.13 -21.46
N ASP A 454 5.75 -19.04 -20.27
CA ASP A 454 5.07 -19.27 -19.01
C ASP A 454 4.29 -18.03 -18.54
N ASN A 455 3.29 -18.28 -17.71
CA ASN A 455 2.53 -17.21 -17.08
C ASN A 455 3.48 -16.35 -16.21
N LYS A 456 3.56 -15.05 -16.53
CA LYS A 456 4.41 -14.05 -15.85
C LYS A 456 4.25 -14.11 -14.32
N ASN A 457 3.02 -14.14 -13.84
CA ASN A 457 2.73 -14.17 -12.39
C ASN A 457 3.26 -15.44 -11.72
N LYS A 458 3.21 -16.60 -12.41
CA LYS A 458 3.76 -17.85 -11.92
C LYS A 458 5.28 -17.76 -11.82
N ARG A 459 5.94 -17.22 -12.85
CA ARG A 459 7.41 -17.04 -12.87
C ARG A 459 7.88 -16.15 -11.73
N ILE A 460 7.21 -15.01 -11.49
CA ILE A 460 7.52 -14.08 -10.40
C ILE A 460 7.43 -14.79 -9.03
N LEU A 461 6.34 -15.53 -8.79
CA LEU A 461 6.15 -16.27 -7.55
C LEU A 461 7.22 -17.33 -7.33
N GLU A 462 7.44 -18.19 -8.32
CA GLU A 462 8.41 -19.30 -8.23
C GLU A 462 9.85 -18.81 -8.02
N SER A 463 10.18 -17.61 -8.50
CA SER A 463 11.52 -17.02 -8.36
C SER A 463 11.75 -16.36 -7.01
N LEU A 464 10.79 -15.61 -6.48
CA LEU A 464 10.98 -14.75 -5.31
C LEU A 464 10.39 -15.33 -4.02
N GLU A 465 9.22 -15.99 -4.07
CA GLU A 465 8.55 -16.49 -2.87
C GLU A 465 9.41 -17.46 -2.04
N PRO A 466 10.11 -18.44 -2.63
CA PRO A 466 10.97 -19.35 -1.85
C PRO A 466 12.12 -18.64 -1.12
N LEU A 467 12.70 -17.60 -1.75
CA LEU A 467 13.81 -16.84 -1.17
C LEU A 467 13.35 -15.90 -0.05
N LEU A 468 12.15 -15.34 -0.18
CA LEU A 468 11.52 -14.51 0.87
C LEU A 468 11.07 -15.36 2.07
N LEU A 469 10.64 -16.61 1.83
CA LEU A 469 10.26 -17.54 2.89
C LEU A 469 11.49 -18.11 3.64
N ALA A 470 12.62 -18.24 2.94
CA ALA A 470 13.86 -18.71 3.51
C ALA A 470 14.62 -17.54 4.17
N ASN A 471 14.97 -17.70 5.46
CA ASN A 471 15.61 -16.64 6.22
C ASN A 471 16.96 -16.22 5.59
N ARG A 472 17.12 -14.93 5.30
CA ARG A 472 18.35 -14.31 4.77
C ARG A 472 18.88 -14.93 3.48
N GLN A 473 18.00 -15.37 2.58
CA GLN A 473 18.41 -15.86 1.25
C GLN A 473 18.34 -14.77 0.18
N LEU A 474 17.48 -13.76 0.36
CA LEU A 474 17.40 -12.60 -0.52
C LEU A 474 17.86 -11.33 0.20
N TRP A 475 18.82 -10.64 -0.39
CA TRP A 475 19.38 -9.40 0.06
C TRP A 475 19.15 -8.32 -1.00
N ALA A 476 19.00 -7.05 -0.62
CA ALA A 476 18.94 -5.97 -1.57
C ALA A 476 19.73 -4.75 -1.07
N HIS A 477 20.36 -4.04 -2.01
CA HIS A 477 21.00 -2.77 -1.73
C HIS A 477 19.97 -1.74 -1.26
N VAL A 478 20.35 -0.83 -0.38
CA VAL A 478 19.44 0.18 0.18
C VAL A 478 18.76 1.02 -0.90
N ASP A 479 19.44 1.32 -2.01
CA ASP A 479 18.87 2.05 -3.15
C ASP A 479 17.74 1.26 -3.84
N VAL A 480 17.83 -0.08 -3.87
CA VAL A 480 16.78 -0.93 -4.42
C VAL A 480 15.56 -0.95 -3.50
N LEU A 481 15.79 -0.98 -2.19
CA LEU A 481 14.72 -0.96 -1.19
C LEU A 481 14.00 0.41 -1.12
N GLY A 482 14.68 1.50 -1.46
CA GLY A 482 14.07 2.83 -1.60
C GLY A 482 13.45 3.11 -2.97
N GLY A 483 13.47 2.12 -3.89
CA GLY A 483 13.08 2.28 -5.29
C GLY A 483 11.73 1.66 -5.65
N PRO A 484 11.34 1.76 -6.93
CA PRO A 484 10.02 1.31 -7.43
C PRO A 484 9.75 -0.20 -7.26
N LEU A 485 10.78 -1.04 -7.17
CA LEU A 485 10.62 -2.47 -6.90
C LEU A 485 9.89 -2.72 -5.58
N TRP A 486 10.21 -1.94 -4.54
CA TRP A 486 9.59 -2.04 -3.23
C TRP A 486 8.08 -1.83 -3.29
N ASP A 487 7.66 -0.79 -4.02
CA ASP A 487 6.25 -0.46 -4.17
C ASP A 487 5.53 -1.51 -5.03
N GLN A 488 6.16 -1.96 -6.12
CA GLN A 488 5.60 -3.04 -6.94
C GLN A 488 5.42 -4.34 -6.15
N MET A 489 6.38 -4.74 -5.31
CA MET A 489 6.25 -5.92 -4.46
C MET A 489 5.10 -5.81 -3.47
N LYS A 490 4.87 -4.62 -2.89
CA LYS A 490 3.76 -4.35 -1.97
C LYS A 490 2.40 -4.36 -2.64
N ASP A 491 2.32 -3.84 -3.85
CA ASP A 491 1.07 -3.68 -4.60
C ASP A 491 0.74 -4.89 -5.48
N TRP A 492 1.72 -5.77 -5.74
CA TRP A 492 1.55 -6.85 -6.69
C TRP A 492 0.54 -7.91 -6.23
N ASN A 493 -0.41 -8.24 -7.11
CA ASN A 493 -1.43 -9.25 -6.88
C ASN A 493 -1.52 -10.22 -8.07
N PRO A 494 -1.22 -11.52 -7.91
CA PRO A 494 -1.23 -12.48 -8.99
C PRO A 494 -2.60 -12.70 -9.65
N ALA A 495 -3.69 -12.23 -9.03
CA ALA A 495 -5.03 -12.33 -9.59
C ALA A 495 -5.40 -11.16 -10.51
N LEU A 496 -4.64 -10.06 -10.48
CA LEU A 496 -4.88 -8.89 -11.32
C LEU A 496 -4.17 -9.01 -12.67
N ARG A 497 -4.81 -8.44 -13.69
CA ARG A 497 -4.22 -8.26 -15.02
C ARG A 497 -3.87 -6.78 -15.22
N ASN A 498 -2.82 -6.51 -16.01
CA ASN A 498 -2.40 -5.15 -16.37
C ASN A 498 -2.00 -4.28 -15.15
N GLN A 499 -1.19 -4.84 -14.27
CA GLN A 499 -0.56 -4.09 -13.18
C GLN A 499 0.88 -3.70 -13.56
N ALA A 500 1.39 -2.64 -12.92
CA ALA A 500 2.79 -2.24 -13.07
C ALA A 500 3.68 -3.28 -12.37
N ASP A 501 4.43 -4.07 -13.14
CA ASP A 501 5.28 -5.14 -12.61
C ASP A 501 6.63 -5.28 -13.36
N ASP A 502 7.03 -4.25 -14.12
CA ASP A 502 8.23 -4.29 -14.95
C ASP A 502 9.50 -4.49 -14.10
N TYR A 503 9.66 -3.75 -13.01
CA TYR A 503 10.80 -3.90 -12.10
C TYR A 503 10.78 -5.25 -11.39
N LEU A 504 9.58 -5.71 -11.03
CA LEU A 504 9.39 -6.98 -10.35
C LEU A 504 9.72 -8.15 -11.28
N ASP A 505 9.31 -8.07 -12.56
CA ASP A 505 9.63 -9.09 -13.55
C ASP A 505 11.11 -9.14 -13.90
N ALA A 506 11.75 -7.97 -14.09
CA ALA A 506 13.20 -7.90 -14.28
C ALA A 506 13.97 -8.48 -13.08
N ALA A 507 13.55 -8.14 -11.84
CA ALA A 507 14.17 -8.67 -10.62
C ALA A 507 13.96 -10.18 -10.48
N ALA A 508 12.75 -10.70 -10.71
CA ALA A 508 12.43 -12.12 -10.70
C ALA A 508 13.25 -12.89 -11.75
N GLY A 509 13.36 -12.33 -12.97
CA GLY A 509 14.20 -12.87 -14.01
C GLY A 509 15.66 -12.96 -13.62
N ALA A 510 16.24 -11.87 -13.08
CA ALA A 510 17.64 -11.84 -12.65
C ALA A 510 17.94 -12.83 -11.50
N VAL A 511 16.99 -13.00 -10.58
CA VAL A 511 17.11 -13.91 -9.42
C VAL A 511 16.99 -15.36 -9.84
N SER A 512 16.13 -15.68 -10.81
CA SER A 512 15.90 -17.06 -11.29
C SER A 512 17.03 -17.61 -12.16
N GLU A 513 17.79 -16.72 -12.80
CA GLU A 513 18.88 -17.14 -13.67
C GLU A 513 20.01 -17.82 -12.91
N THR A 514 20.65 -18.80 -13.56
CA THR A 514 21.92 -19.33 -13.07
C THR A 514 23.00 -18.30 -13.29
N PRO A 515 23.59 -17.73 -12.21
CA PRO A 515 24.56 -16.66 -12.36
C PRO A 515 25.84 -17.19 -13.02
N GLU A 516 26.36 -16.43 -13.95
CA GLU A 516 27.64 -16.74 -14.55
C GLU A 516 28.81 -16.21 -13.74
N ARG A 517 29.87 -17.00 -13.70
CA ARG A 517 31.12 -16.59 -13.05
C ARG A 517 31.70 -15.36 -13.74
N ILE A 518 32.16 -14.41 -12.97
CA ILE A 518 32.85 -13.22 -13.48
C ILE A 518 34.11 -13.67 -14.21
N GLN A 519 34.26 -13.24 -15.47
CA GLN A 519 35.15 -13.87 -16.43
C GLN A 519 36.64 -13.63 -16.17
N ARG A 520 37.45 -14.55 -16.68
CA ARG A 520 38.88 -14.30 -16.93
C ARG A 520 39.01 -13.22 -18.01
N SER A 521 39.75 -12.16 -17.72
CA SER A 521 40.19 -11.22 -18.75
C SER A 521 41.34 -11.89 -19.55
N PRO A 522 41.23 -12.04 -20.89
CA PRO A 522 42.37 -12.43 -21.69
C PRO A 522 43.45 -11.36 -21.49
N ALA A 523 44.66 -11.77 -21.11
CA ALA A 523 45.76 -10.85 -20.92
C ALA A 523 45.96 -9.99 -22.19
N GLY A 524 45.82 -8.68 -22.08
CA GLY A 524 46.09 -7.72 -23.14
C GLY A 524 44.90 -7.20 -23.94
N LEU A 525 43.65 -7.59 -23.72
CA LEU A 525 42.48 -7.17 -24.53
C LEU A 525 41.53 -6.18 -23.85
N ILE A 526 41.60 -5.99 -22.53
CA ILE A 526 40.77 -5.06 -21.79
C ILE A 526 41.62 -4.37 -20.74
N GLU A 527 41.75 -3.05 -20.84
CA GLU A 527 42.18 -2.24 -19.69
C GLU A 527 41.05 -2.33 -18.65
N PRO A 528 41.33 -2.73 -17.40
CA PRO A 528 40.36 -2.70 -16.34
C PRO A 528 39.85 -1.26 -16.18
N ALA A 529 38.55 -1.09 -16.00
CA ALA A 529 37.94 0.22 -15.77
C ALA A 529 38.43 0.90 -14.48
N HIS A 530 39.15 0.18 -13.66
CA HIS A 530 39.86 0.65 -12.46
C HIS A 530 41.31 0.26 -12.53
N PRO A 531 42.23 1.06 -11.99
CA PRO A 531 43.63 0.69 -11.90
C PRO A 531 43.72 -0.69 -11.24
N VAL A 532 44.49 -1.57 -11.88
CA VAL A 532 44.81 -2.90 -11.33
C VAL A 532 45.42 -2.64 -9.97
N GLN A 533 44.63 -2.80 -8.92
CA GLN A 533 45.24 -2.89 -7.61
C GLN A 533 46.04 -4.19 -7.60
N ASP A 534 47.33 -4.08 -7.41
CA ASP A 534 48.18 -5.22 -7.18
C ASP A 534 47.53 -6.01 -6.04
N TRP A 535 47.06 -7.23 -6.34
CA TRP A 535 46.41 -8.10 -5.36
C TRP A 535 47.39 -8.51 -4.23
N ARG A 536 48.68 -8.23 -4.42
CA ARG A 536 49.66 -8.35 -3.35
C ARG A 536 49.49 -7.13 -2.46
N PRO A 537 48.79 -7.23 -1.34
CA PRO A 537 48.82 -6.16 -0.38
C PRO A 537 50.25 -6.02 0.10
N ASN A 538 50.78 -4.80 0.12
CA ASN A 538 51.91 -4.55 1.00
C ASN A 538 51.47 -4.98 2.41
N ALA A 539 52.39 -5.42 3.24
CA ALA A 539 52.11 -6.02 4.54
C ALA A 539 51.10 -5.24 5.41
N GLY A 540 51.03 -3.94 5.28
CA GLY A 540 50.06 -3.08 5.99
C GLY A 540 48.57 -3.20 5.54
N VAL A 541 48.32 -3.62 4.32
CA VAL A 541 46.94 -3.83 3.84
C VAL A 541 46.38 -5.18 4.30
N TYR A 542 47.25 -6.17 4.47
CA TYR A 542 46.86 -7.48 4.99
C TYR A 542 46.47 -7.44 6.47
N GLU A 543 47.17 -6.63 7.25
CA GLU A 543 46.90 -6.48 8.68
C GLU A 543 45.54 -5.81 8.94
N VAL A 544 45.07 -4.94 8.00
CA VAL A 544 43.78 -4.27 8.10
C VAL A 544 42.62 -5.16 7.63
N GLU A 545 42.86 -6.08 6.67
CA GLU A 545 41.79 -7.00 6.17
C GLU A 545 41.63 -8.24 7.02
N VAL A 546 42.64 -8.66 7.77
CA VAL A 546 42.59 -9.85 8.67
C VAL A 546 41.99 -9.48 10.03
N ASN A 547 41.89 -8.20 10.37
CA ASN A 547 41.31 -7.73 11.64
C ASN A 547 39.87 -7.19 11.52
N TYR A 548 39.00 -7.87 10.74
CA TYR A 548 37.51 -7.63 10.67
C TYR A 548 37.03 -6.50 9.83
#